data_f170266bd9de081690371fa862b36464
#
_entry.id   f170266bd9de081690371fa862b36464
#
_cell.length_a   1.000
_cell.length_b   1.000
_cell.length_c   1.000
_cell.angle_alpha   90.00
_cell.angle_beta   90.00
_cell.angle_gamma   90.00
#
_symmetry.space_group_name_H-M   'P 1'
#
loop_
_entity.id
_entity.type
_entity.pdbx_description
1 polymer ?
#
loop_
_entity_poly.entity_id
_entity_poly.type
_entity_poly.pdbx_seq_one_letter_code
_entity_poly.pdbx_strand_id
1 'polypeptide(L)' 'VDEIEKTYKELEEKGIEFLSTPVTLSQQHPHLPGARFCYFLGPDREVIEILQA' A
#
# COMPACT_ATOMS: atom_id res chain seq x y z
N VAL A 1 3.02 4.20 6.82
CA VAL A 1 3.55 5.40 6.15
C VAL A 1 2.60 6.58 6.33
N ASP A 2 3.10 7.78 6.22
CA ASP A 2 2.28 8.99 6.38
C ASP A 2 1.53 9.36 5.10
N GLU A 3 2.14 9.13 3.96
CA GLU A 3 1.56 9.44 2.66
C GLU A 3 1.80 8.28 1.70
N ILE A 4 0.81 7.41 1.58
CA ILE A 4 0.94 6.19 0.81
C ILE A 4 1.12 6.45 -0.70
N GLU A 5 0.48 7.48 -1.24
CA GLU A 5 0.62 7.78 -2.67
C GLU A 5 2.04 8.20 -3.02
N LYS A 6 2.67 8.98 -2.14
CA LYS A 6 4.05 9.37 -2.33
C LYS A 6 4.98 8.17 -2.25
N THR A 7 4.79 7.33 -1.24
CA THR A 7 5.58 6.10 -1.08
C THR A 7 5.40 5.17 -2.27
N TYR A 8 4.16 5.01 -2.73
CA TYR A 8 3.84 4.20 -3.91
C TYR A 8 4.63 4.67 -5.12
N LYS A 9 4.61 5.97 -5.42
CA LYS A 9 5.31 6.51 -6.57
C LYS A 9 6.83 6.35 -6.46
N GLU A 10 7.38 6.59 -5.28
CA GLU A 10 8.81 6.45 -5.06
C GLU A 10 9.27 5.01 -5.28
N LEU A 11 8.52 4.04 -4.77
CA LEU A 11 8.87 2.64 -4.94
C LEU A 11 8.67 2.18 -6.38
N GLU A 12 7.62 2.66 -7.04
CA GLU A 12 7.39 2.34 -8.45
C GLU A 12 8.55 2.83 -9.33
N GLU A 13 9.05 4.03 -9.06
CA GLU A 13 10.19 4.58 -9.78
C GLU A 13 11.46 3.76 -9.56
N LYS A 14 11.57 3.06 -8.44
CA LYS A 14 12.70 2.18 -8.15
C LYS A 14 12.54 0.79 -8.77
N GLY A 15 11.47 0.55 -9.51
CA GLY A 15 11.25 -0.73 -10.17
C GLY A 15 10.49 -1.75 -9.35
N ILE A 16 9.88 -1.35 -8.25
CA ILE A 16 9.07 -2.25 -7.43
C ILE A 16 7.76 -2.58 -8.17
N GLU A 17 7.42 -3.86 -8.23
CA GLU A 17 6.19 -4.32 -8.89
C GLU A 17 5.05 -4.32 -7.88
N PHE A 18 4.07 -3.44 -8.10
CA PHE A 18 2.89 -3.38 -7.23
C PHE A 18 1.79 -4.31 -7.73
N LEU A 19 1.12 -4.95 -6.79
CA LEU A 19 -0.01 -5.82 -7.06
C LEU A 19 -1.33 -5.06 -7.10
N SER A 20 -1.35 -3.87 -6.52
CA SER A 20 -2.53 -3.01 -6.51
C SER A 20 -2.11 -1.55 -6.43
N THR A 21 -3.00 -0.65 -6.82
CA THR A 21 -2.86 0.78 -6.52
C THR A 21 -3.30 1.02 -5.07
N PRO A 22 -2.98 2.18 -4.47
CA PRO A 22 -3.48 2.48 -3.13
C PRO A 22 -5.00 2.44 -3.07
N VAL A 23 -5.52 1.72 -2.09
CA VAL A 23 -6.95 1.51 -1.88
C VAL A 23 -7.31 2.03 -0.49
N THR A 24 -8.51 2.63 -0.38
CA THR A 24 -9.03 3.09 0.92
C THR A 24 -9.92 2.03 1.50
N LEU A 25 -9.67 1.65 2.76
CA LEU A 25 -10.54 0.73 3.46
C LEU A 25 -11.93 1.33 3.66
N SER A 26 -12.94 0.47 3.56
CA SER A 26 -14.32 0.89 3.80
C SER A 26 -14.46 1.47 5.22
N GLN A 27 -15.31 2.49 5.36
CA GLN A 27 -15.64 3.05 6.66
C GLN A 27 -16.32 2.03 7.57
N GLN A 28 -16.81 0.94 7.00
CA GLN A 28 -17.41 -0.15 7.76
C GLN A 28 -16.38 -1.05 8.44
N HIS A 29 -15.10 -0.89 8.10
CA HIS A 29 -14.05 -1.68 8.74
C HIS A 29 -13.94 -1.26 10.21
N PRO A 30 -14.10 -2.21 11.16
CA PRO A 30 -14.25 -1.86 12.57
C PRO A 30 -12.97 -1.31 13.23
N HIS A 31 -11.80 -1.62 12.70
CA HIS A 31 -10.53 -1.28 13.36
C HIS A 31 -9.78 -0.12 12.72
N LEU A 32 -9.86 0.02 11.39
CA LEU A 32 -9.09 1.01 10.65
C LEU A 32 -9.92 1.70 9.57
N PRO A 33 -11.06 2.34 9.95
CA PRO A 33 -11.88 3.00 8.94
C PRO A 33 -11.12 4.15 8.28
N GLY A 34 -11.17 4.18 6.94
CA GLY A 34 -10.50 5.22 6.19
C GLY A 34 -9.00 5.00 5.96
N ALA A 35 -8.43 3.92 6.51
CA ALA A 35 -7.02 3.62 6.25
C ALA A 35 -6.80 3.27 4.79
N ARG A 36 -5.63 3.62 4.26
CA ARG A 36 -5.25 3.33 2.89
C ARG A 36 -4.11 2.31 2.86
N PHE A 37 -4.14 1.44 1.87
CA PHE A 37 -3.13 0.38 1.77
C PHE A 37 -2.89 -0.01 0.32
N CYS A 38 -1.74 -0.62 0.08
CA CYS A 38 -1.47 -1.30 -1.19
C CYS A 38 -0.46 -2.42 -0.94
N TYR A 39 -0.35 -3.32 -1.91
CA TYR A 39 0.53 -4.48 -1.82
C TYR A 39 1.55 -4.45 -2.95
N PHE A 40 2.74 -4.95 -2.68
CA PHE A 40 3.75 -5.15 -3.72
C PHE A 40 4.52 -6.43 -3.46
N LEU A 41 5.26 -6.88 -4.49
CA LEU A 41 6.09 -8.09 -4.39
C LEU A 41 7.49 -7.71 -3.92
N GLY A 42 7.95 -8.37 -2.86
CA GLY A 42 9.33 -8.26 -2.41
C GLY A 42 10.27 -9.08 -3.27
N PRO A 43 11.58 -9.04 -2.97
CA PRO A 43 12.60 -9.73 -3.78
C PRO A 43 12.46 -11.25 -3.78
N ASP A 44 11.85 -11.82 -2.75
CA ASP A 44 11.61 -13.26 -2.66
C ASP A 44 10.18 -13.65 -3.01
N ARG A 45 9.49 -12.78 -3.74
CA ARG A 45 8.09 -12.93 -4.13
C ARG A 45 7.11 -12.94 -2.96
N GLU A 46 7.54 -12.45 -1.80
CA GLU A 46 6.63 -12.25 -0.68
C GLU A 46 5.74 -11.04 -0.93
N VAL A 47 4.50 -11.11 -0.45
CA VAL A 47 3.56 -10.00 -0.55
C VAL A 47 3.79 -9.07 0.65
N ILE A 48 4.08 -7.82 0.36
CA ILE A 48 4.35 -6.81 1.39
C ILE A 48 3.26 -5.74 1.30
N GLU A 49 2.69 -5.40 2.46
CA GLU A 49 1.67 -4.36 2.55
C GLU A 49 2.27 -3.05 3.03
N ILE A 50 1.85 -1.94 2.40
CA ILE A 50 2.10 -0.60 2.92
C ILE A 50 0.77 -0.07 3.43
N LEU A 51 0.78 0.47 4.63
CA LEU A 51 -0.43 0.95 5.30
C LEU A 51 -0.28 2.40 5.73
N GLN A 52 -1.31 3.19 5.44
CA GLN A 52 -1.44 4.55 5.94
C GLN A 52 -2.69 4.60 6.82
N ALA A 53 -2.50 4.84 8.08
CA ALA A 53 -3.60 4.95 9.04
C ALA A 53 -4.37 6.26 8.90
#